data_6c73aebfcae7fc076b7c9627e26b6f85
#
_entry.id   6c73aebfcae7fc076b7c9627e26b6f85
#
_cell.length_a   1.000
_cell.length_b   1.000
_cell.length_c   1.000
_cell.angle_alpha   90.00
_cell.angle_beta   90.00
_cell.angle_gamma   90.00
#
_symmetry.space_group_name_H-M   'P 1'
#
loop_
_entity.id
_entity.type
_entity.pdbx_description
1 polymer ?
#
loop_
_entity_poly.entity_id
_entity_poly.type
_entity_poly.pdbx_seq_one_letter_code
_entity_poly.pdbx_strand_id
1 'polypeptide(L)'
;FLKFADRGSFNNYFKPHPATKVLNKDFHLFDDLFLGPQTAPKALRVNGYEANDMIFEHPKKVYREYLAKSEISTNSEALLRVWNFRNITGTKANTPEGRAQIVSREREVLQHINHQNRDLYNHCLRSLTSFQKDEVTAEYSEVYEVPPGHVRFNEFIGKYGKNFSDMDRLNVVKLLIAKFSDLHEMKIAHRDVADHSLWISPSKEVALSNFISAYHQPAGTVGDYRKLLSVGAVHVKDMLDKGELTPFQQDVHTLGLVAWHLFSGMRMSPKSLEKVQDNMLNSQHWYSSVLRDAVAAKFTSATEFFDALKQAEPAGKDIPTFDDTELD
;
A
#
# COMPACT_ATOMS: atom_id res chain seq x y z
N PHE A 1 41.47 24.90 3.94
CA PHE A 1 40.26 24.09 3.99
C PHE A 1 40.01 23.48 2.63
N LEU A 2 39.97 22.13 2.55
CA LEU A 2 39.56 21.42 1.35
C LEU A 2 38.04 21.56 1.22
N LYS A 3 37.58 22.07 0.07
CA LYS A 3 36.15 22.13 -0.27
C LYS A 3 35.85 20.96 -1.18
N PHE A 4 34.87 20.14 -0.80
CA PHE A 4 34.33 19.06 -1.62
C PHE A 4 32.97 19.49 -2.18
N ALA A 5 32.70 19.14 -3.42
CA ALA A 5 31.45 19.49 -4.08
C ALA A 5 30.24 18.72 -3.50
N ASP A 6 30.50 17.52 -3.00
CA ASP A 6 29.49 16.62 -2.47
C ASP A 6 30.12 15.55 -1.56
N ARG A 7 29.28 14.74 -0.91
CA ARG A 7 29.67 13.64 -0.03
C ARG A 7 30.47 12.55 -0.75
N GLY A 8 30.17 12.32 -2.00
CA GLY A 8 30.88 11.33 -2.82
C GLY A 8 32.33 11.72 -3.04
N SER A 9 32.59 12.99 -3.38
CA SER A 9 33.92 13.55 -3.54
C SER A 9 34.73 13.50 -2.25
N PHE A 10 34.11 13.82 -1.11
CA PHE A 10 34.73 13.71 0.21
C PHE A 10 35.12 12.25 0.52
N ASN A 11 34.21 11.31 0.36
CA ASN A 11 34.45 9.90 0.62
C ASN A 11 35.51 9.29 -0.28
N ASN A 12 35.58 9.70 -1.53
CA ASN A 12 36.61 9.25 -2.48
C ASN A 12 38.00 9.73 -2.10
N TYR A 13 38.11 10.97 -1.59
CA TYR A 13 39.38 11.54 -1.14
C TYR A 13 39.93 10.81 0.09
N PHE A 14 39.08 10.51 1.09
CA PHE A 14 39.52 9.91 2.34
C PHE A 14 39.46 8.38 2.39
N LYS A 15 38.88 7.74 1.37
CA LYS A 15 38.67 6.28 1.34
C LYS A 15 39.94 5.44 1.68
N PRO A 16 41.14 5.81 1.28
CA PRO A 16 42.33 5.06 1.64
C PRO A 16 42.85 5.34 3.06
N HIS A 17 42.28 6.32 3.78
CA HIS A 17 42.80 6.71 5.09
C HIS A 17 42.00 6.02 6.22
N PRO A 18 42.70 5.46 7.24
CA PRO A 18 42.02 4.81 8.37
C PRO A 18 40.94 5.65 9.06
N ALA A 19 41.15 6.97 9.12
CA ALA A 19 40.19 7.92 9.70
C ALA A 19 38.88 8.04 8.87
N THR A 20 38.83 7.57 7.63
CA THR A 20 37.62 7.65 6.79
C THR A 20 36.43 6.94 7.44
N LYS A 21 36.66 5.82 8.15
CA LYS A 21 35.61 5.10 8.84
C LYS A 21 34.96 5.92 9.96
N VAL A 22 35.79 6.69 10.70
CA VAL A 22 35.31 7.57 11.76
C VAL A 22 34.56 8.75 11.17
N LEU A 23 35.15 9.42 10.20
CA LEU A 23 34.55 10.57 9.53
C LEU A 23 33.23 10.21 8.83
N ASN A 24 33.15 9.06 8.20
CA ASN A 24 31.92 8.61 7.58
C ASN A 24 30.81 8.32 8.60
N LYS A 25 31.15 7.89 9.80
CA LYS A 25 30.17 7.62 10.85
C LYS A 25 29.53 8.91 11.39
N ASP A 26 30.33 9.96 11.47
CA ASP A 26 29.91 11.27 12.01
C ASP A 26 29.77 12.34 10.90
N PHE A 27 29.63 11.92 9.64
CA PHE A 27 29.62 12.84 8.51
C PHE A 27 28.51 13.90 8.58
N HIS A 28 27.38 13.56 9.19
CA HIS A 28 26.27 14.50 9.44
C HIS A 28 26.67 15.70 10.30
N LEU A 29 27.67 15.54 11.18
CA LEU A 29 28.18 16.63 12.01
C LEU A 29 28.94 17.69 11.20
N PHE A 30 29.36 17.32 9.99
CA PHE A 30 30.12 18.18 9.08
C PHE A 30 29.28 18.75 7.93
N ASP A 31 28.04 18.30 7.78
CA ASP A 31 27.15 18.77 6.71
C ASP A 31 26.97 20.28 6.76
N ASP A 32 26.77 20.86 7.95
CA ASP A 32 26.63 22.31 8.15
C ASP A 32 27.94 23.09 7.87
N LEU A 33 29.08 22.46 8.07
CA LEU A 33 30.40 23.05 7.85
C LEU A 33 30.76 23.13 6.36
N PHE A 34 30.29 22.15 5.57
CA PHE A 34 30.61 22.03 4.15
C PHE A 34 29.53 22.59 3.24
N LEU A 35 28.27 22.48 3.65
CA LEU A 35 27.12 22.89 2.86
C LEU A 35 26.50 24.21 3.35
N GLY A 36 26.99 24.74 4.49
CA GLY A 36 26.34 25.82 5.25
C GLY A 36 25.12 25.31 5.99
N PRO A 37 24.51 26.17 6.84
CA PRO A 37 23.30 25.78 7.56
C PRO A 37 22.26 25.36 6.53
N GLN A 38 21.92 24.08 6.54
CA GLN A 38 20.81 23.59 5.74
C GLN A 38 19.54 24.28 6.30
N THR A 39 18.96 25.15 5.50
CA THR A 39 17.60 25.58 5.79
C THR A 39 16.78 24.31 5.92
N ALA A 40 16.17 24.10 7.08
CA ALA A 40 15.27 22.95 7.29
C ALA A 40 14.43 22.77 6.03
N PRO A 41 14.35 21.56 5.47
CA PRO A 41 13.63 21.35 4.22
C PRO A 41 12.26 22.00 4.36
N LYS A 42 11.95 22.92 3.45
CA LYS A 42 10.70 23.66 3.50
C LYS A 42 9.58 22.62 3.58
N ALA A 43 8.81 22.67 4.65
CA ALA A 43 7.71 21.73 4.84
C ALA A 43 6.85 21.72 3.57
N LEU A 44 6.60 20.54 3.03
CA LEU A 44 5.76 20.37 1.85
C LEU A 44 4.31 20.72 2.24
N ARG A 45 3.77 21.77 1.64
CA ARG A 45 2.42 22.27 1.91
C ARG A 45 1.59 22.18 0.66
N VAL A 46 0.42 21.58 0.77
CA VAL A 46 -0.52 21.40 -0.34
C VAL A 46 -1.94 21.61 0.16
N ASN A 47 -2.65 22.55 -0.44
CA ASN A 47 -4.08 22.81 -0.16
C ASN A 47 -4.42 22.98 1.34
N GLY A 48 -3.55 23.62 2.14
CA GLY A 48 -3.75 23.82 3.58
C GLY A 48 -3.41 22.58 4.43
N TYR A 49 -2.64 21.66 3.86
CA TYR A 49 -2.08 20.52 4.58
C TYR A 49 -0.55 20.60 4.58
N GLU A 50 0.04 20.37 5.73
CA GLU A 50 1.48 20.30 5.90
C GLU A 50 1.90 18.84 6.07
N ALA A 51 2.81 18.39 5.18
CA ALA A 51 3.37 17.04 5.24
C ALA A 51 4.30 16.91 6.45
N ASN A 52 4.11 15.84 7.21
CA ASN A 52 4.99 15.47 8.33
C ASN A 52 5.99 14.40 7.88
N ASP A 53 5.55 13.14 7.85
CA ASP A 53 6.40 11.99 7.60
C ASP A 53 6.08 11.36 6.25
N MET A 54 7.11 11.04 5.49
CA MET A 54 6.98 10.21 4.30
C MET A 54 6.75 8.76 4.75
N ILE A 55 5.56 8.26 4.46
CA ILE A 55 5.15 6.89 4.86
C ILE A 55 5.28 5.88 3.73
N PHE A 56 5.44 6.35 2.50
CA PHE A 56 5.60 5.47 1.35
C PHE A 56 6.28 6.19 0.18
N GLU A 57 7.21 5.51 -0.48
CA GLU A 57 7.72 5.89 -1.78
C GLU A 57 7.49 4.73 -2.75
N HIS A 58 6.84 5.00 -3.86
CA HIS A 58 6.63 4.02 -4.91
C HIS A 58 7.98 3.47 -5.41
N PRO A 59 8.16 2.14 -5.60
CA PRO A 59 9.46 1.55 -5.99
C PRO A 59 10.09 2.16 -7.23
N LYS A 60 9.28 2.64 -8.18
CA LYS A 60 9.73 3.34 -9.39
C LYS A 60 9.74 4.86 -9.22
N LYS A 61 9.58 5.37 -7.99
CA LYS A 61 9.59 6.80 -7.63
C LYS A 61 8.60 7.66 -8.42
N VAL A 62 7.49 7.07 -8.84
CA VAL A 62 6.45 7.77 -9.63
C VAL A 62 5.54 8.62 -8.75
N TYR A 63 5.39 8.28 -7.46
CA TYR A 63 4.77 9.11 -6.44
C TYR A 63 5.33 8.79 -5.05
N ARG A 64 5.09 9.71 -4.12
CA ARG A 64 5.36 9.59 -2.69
C ARG A 64 4.11 9.89 -1.90
N GLU A 65 4.01 9.31 -0.72
CA GLU A 65 2.91 9.55 0.18
C GLU A 65 3.42 9.94 1.57
N TYR A 66 2.74 10.93 2.13
CA TYR A 66 3.08 11.53 3.41
C TYR A 66 1.85 11.52 4.30
N LEU A 67 2.04 11.30 5.61
CA LEU A 67 1.07 11.76 6.58
C LEU A 67 1.15 13.28 6.61
N ALA A 68 0.00 13.92 6.60
CA ALA A 68 -0.12 15.36 6.62
C ALA A 68 -1.16 15.79 7.66
N LYS A 69 -0.99 16.99 8.20
CA LYS A 69 -1.93 17.62 9.11
C LYS A 69 -2.56 18.83 8.45
N SER A 70 -3.84 19.04 8.72
CA SER A 70 -4.52 20.26 8.31
C SER A 70 -3.95 21.46 9.06
N GLU A 71 -3.67 22.54 8.37
CA GLU A 71 -3.30 23.83 8.99
C GLU A 71 -4.45 24.48 9.77
N ILE A 72 -5.68 24.06 9.47
CA ILE A 72 -6.90 24.65 10.06
C ILE A 72 -7.46 23.75 11.19
N SER A 73 -7.34 22.43 11.06
CA SER A 73 -7.90 21.47 12.02
C SER A 73 -6.79 20.64 12.65
N THR A 74 -6.63 20.77 13.95
CA THR A 74 -5.56 20.09 14.71
C THR A 74 -5.73 18.57 14.83
N ASN A 75 -6.90 18.03 14.50
CA ASN A 75 -7.25 16.63 14.76
C ASN A 75 -7.49 15.80 13.50
N SER A 76 -7.34 16.34 12.29
CA SER A 76 -7.54 15.59 11.05
C SER A 76 -6.21 15.19 10.43
N GLU A 77 -5.92 13.90 10.43
CA GLU A 77 -4.84 13.33 9.65
C GLU A 77 -5.28 13.13 8.20
N ALA A 78 -4.37 13.39 7.29
CA ALA A 78 -4.60 13.23 5.87
C ALA A 78 -3.44 12.47 5.23
N LEU A 79 -3.72 11.81 4.11
CA LEU A 79 -2.74 11.26 3.22
C LEU A 79 -2.49 12.26 2.09
N LEU A 80 -1.29 12.79 2.02
CA LEU A 80 -0.84 13.62 0.90
C LEU A 80 -0.06 12.75 -0.07
N ARG A 81 -0.54 12.63 -1.31
CA ARG A 81 0.18 11.97 -2.41
C ARG A 81 0.75 13.00 -3.35
N VAL A 82 2.05 12.88 -3.64
CA VAL A 82 2.78 13.75 -4.57
C VAL A 82 3.31 12.93 -5.73
N TRP A 83 2.84 13.24 -6.94
CA TRP A 83 3.23 12.57 -8.18
C TRP A 83 4.46 13.23 -8.80
N ASN A 84 5.38 12.42 -9.29
CA ASN A 84 6.53 12.86 -10.07
C ASN A 84 6.46 12.28 -11.50
N PHE A 85 5.84 13.02 -12.40
CA PHE A 85 5.67 12.59 -13.80
C PHE A 85 6.97 12.52 -14.60
N ARG A 86 8.08 13.07 -14.11
CA ARG A 86 9.40 12.88 -14.74
C ARG A 86 9.84 11.42 -14.74
N ASN A 87 9.32 10.64 -13.81
CA ASN A 87 9.59 9.20 -13.70
C ASN A 87 8.55 8.32 -14.39
N ILE A 88 7.51 8.92 -15.00
CA ILE A 88 6.47 8.20 -15.74
C ILE A 88 6.72 8.40 -17.22
N THR A 89 7.04 7.31 -17.93
CA THR A 89 7.23 7.32 -19.38
C THR A 89 5.94 6.96 -20.11
N GLY A 90 5.69 7.54 -21.26
CA GLY A 90 4.55 7.25 -22.11
C GLY A 90 3.81 8.50 -22.60
N THR A 91 3.01 8.37 -23.65
CA THR A 91 2.39 9.50 -24.34
C THR A 91 1.47 10.33 -23.44
N LYS A 92 0.64 9.69 -22.61
CA LYS A 92 -0.24 10.42 -21.68
C LYS A 92 0.54 11.20 -20.60
N ALA A 93 1.62 10.63 -20.07
CA ALA A 93 2.44 11.30 -19.06
C ALA A 93 3.17 12.56 -19.59
N ASN A 94 3.28 12.70 -20.91
CA ASN A 94 3.94 13.81 -21.56
C ASN A 94 3.01 15.02 -21.78
N THR A 95 1.69 14.87 -21.57
CA THR A 95 0.73 15.96 -21.73
C THR A 95 0.05 16.31 -20.40
N PRO A 96 -0.30 17.59 -20.17
CA PRO A 96 -1.04 18.02 -18.96
C PRO A 96 -2.36 17.23 -18.77
N GLU A 97 -3.12 17.05 -19.86
CA GLU A 97 -4.40 16.36 -19.85
C GLU A 97 -4.22 14.87 -19.48
N GLY A 98 -3.21 14.20 -20.05
CA GLY A 98 -2.91 12.82 -19.74
C GLY A 98 -2.42 12.63 -18.31
N ARG A 99 -1.62 13.56 -17.76
CA ARG A 99 -1.23 13.58 -16.36
C ARG A 99 -2.44 13.75 -15.44
N ALA A 100 -3.29 14.71 -15.74
CA ALA A 100 -4.54 14.94 -15.00
C ALA A 100 -5.42 13.68 -15.01
N GLN A 101 -5.53 12.98 -16.14
CA GLN A 101 -6.30 11.73 -16.26
C GLN A 101 -5.73 10.60 -15.40
N ILE A 102 -4.40 10.49 -15.29
CA ILE A 102 -3.76 9.49 -14.42
C ILE A 102 -4.03 9.81 -12.94
N VAL A 103 -3.86 11.07 -12.54
CA VAL A 103 -4.06 11.52 -11.16
C VAL A 103 -5.52 11.40 -10.74
N SER A 104 -6.47 11.77 -11.60
CA SER A 104 -7.91 11.73 -11.27
C SER A 104 -8.48 10.32 -11.14
N ARG A 105 -7.74 9.30 -11.56
CA ARG A 105 -8.26 7.93 -11.68
C ARG A 105 -8.82 7.37 -10.37
N GLU A 106 -8.09 7.50 -9.28
CA GLU A 106 -8.57 7.01 -7.98
C GLU A 106 -9.87 7.68 -7.56
N ARG A 107 -9.95 9.00 -7.74
CA ARG A 107 -11.17 9.77 -7.44
C ARG A 107 -12.35 9.33 -8.29
N GLU A 108 -12.15 9.05 -9.57
CA GLU A 108 -13.20 8.54 -10.47
C GLU A 108 -13.76 7.20 -9.97
N VAL A 109 -12.87 6.27 -9.58
CA VAL A 109 -13.28 4.98 -9.00
C VAL A 109 -14.03 5.19 -7.68
N LEU A 110 -13.51 6.03 -6.80
CA LEU A 110 -14.16 6.35 -5.52
C LEU A 110 -15.54 7.01 -5.71
N GLN A 111 -15.71 7.87 -6.70
CA GLN A 111 -17.02 8.45 -7.05
C GLN A 111 -17.97 7.36 -7.54
N HIS A 112 -17.50 6.42 -8.35
CA HIS A 112 -18.32 5.30 -8.78
C HIS A 112 -18.75 4.42 -7.59
N ILE A 113 -17.84 4.10 -6.67
CA ILE A 113 -18.16 3.39 -5.43
C ILE A 113 -19.21 4.15 -4.62
N ASN A 114 -19.04 5.46 -4.43
CA ASN A 114 -19.98 6.28 -3.68
C ASN A 114 -21.41 6.26 -4.26
N HIS A 115 -21.52 6.22 -5.59
CA HIS A 115 -22.82 6.14 -6.27
C HIS A 115 -23.49 4.77 -6.12
N GLN A 116 -22.73 3.69 -6.13
CA GLN A 116 -23.24 2.32 -6.11
C GLN A 116 -23.42 1.77 -4.68
N ASN A 117 -22.46 2.05 -3.80
CA ASN A 117 -22.44 1.53 -2.44
C ASN A 117 -21.78 2.56 -1.50
N ARG A 118 -22.62 3.41 -0.89
CA ARG A 118 -22.16 4.45 0.03
C ARG A 118 -21.54 3.89 1.30
N ASP A 119 -21.98 2.73 1.76
CA ASP A 119 -21.40 2.10 2.95
C ASP A 119 -19.96 1.71 2.68
N LEU A 120 -19.70 1.02 1.58
CA LEU A 120 -18.31 0.71 1.17
C LEU A 120 -17.47 1.98 0.96
N TYR A 121 -18.04 3.04 0.38
CA TYR A 121 -17.33 4.31 0.20
C TYR A 121 -16.86 4.91 1.53
N ASN A 122 -17.63 4.75 2.61
CA ASN A 122 -17.22 5.20 3.94
C ASN A 122 -16.02 4.41 4.51
N HIS A 123 -15.73 3.24 3.93
CA HIS A 123 -14.54 2.43 4.20
C HIS A 123 -13.42 2.62 3.16
N CYS A 124 -13.44 3.70 2.42
CA CYS A 124 -12.35 4.11 1.53
C CYS A 124 -11.78 5.45 2.01
N LEU A 125 -10.49 5.69 1.75
CA LEU A 125 -9.92 7.02 1.94
C LEU A 125 -10.58 7.98 0.96
N ARG A 126 -11.21 9.03 1.49
CA ARG A 126 -11.99 9.98 0.68
C ARG A 126 -11.10 11.11 0.19
N SER A 127 -11.22 11.46 -1.07
CA SER A 127 -10.53 12.64 -1.61
C SER A 127 -11.09 13.91 -0.97
N LEU A 128 -10.23 14.70 -0.33
CA LEU A 128 -10.58 15.96 0.34
C LEU A 128 -10.54 17.15 -0.62
N THR A 129 -9.69 17.09 -1.63
CA THR A 129 -9.48 18.21 -2.56
C THR A 129 -9.35 17.69 -3.98
N SER A 130 -9.59 18.59 -4.97
CA SER A 130 -9.08 18.36 -6.31
C SER A 130 -7.55 18.36 -6.27
N PHE A 131 -6.93 17.69 -7.22
CA PHE A 131 -5.47 17.72 -7.29
C PHE A 131 -4.95 19.14 -7.56
N GLN A 132 -3.84 19.48 -6.91
CA GLN A 132 -3.02 20.64 -7.23
C GLN A 132 -1.97 20.22 -8.25
N LYS A 133 -1.63 21.08 -9.18
CA LYS A 133 -0.59 20.84 -10.18
C LYS A 133 0.44 21.95 -10.21
N ASP A 134 1.68 21.58 -10.45
CA ASP A 134 2.76 22.47 -10.84
C ASP A 134 3.24 22.08 -12.25
N GLU A 135 2.92 22.89 -13.23
CA GLU A 135 3.27 22.66 -14.64
C GLU A 135 4.79 22.71 -14.88
N VAL A 136 5.52 23.52 -14.08
CA VAL A 136 6.97 23.70 -14.25
C VAL A 136 7.71 22.45 -13.80
N THR A 137 7.34 21.91 -12.64
CA THR A 137 7.98 20.71 -12.08
C THR A 137 7.36 19.42 -12.58
N ALA A 138 6.20 19.48 -13.24
CA ALA A 138 5.35 18.33 -13.56
C ALA A 138 4.96 17.53 -12.32
N GLU A 139 4.77 18.20 -11.19
CA GLU A 139 4.31 17.63 -9.93
C GLU A 139 2.80 17.81 -9.79
N TYR A 140 2.14 16.79 -9.35
CA TYR A 140 0.71 16.79 -9.05
C TYR A 140 0.52 16.26 -7.64
N SER A 141 -0.42 16.86 -6.90
CA SER A 141 -0.65 16.51 -5.49
C SER A 141 -2.12 16.31 -5.21
N GLU A 142 -2.43 15.33 -4.37
CA GLU A 142 -3.78 14.98 -3.93
C GLU A 142 -3.79 14.79 -2.43
N VAL A 143 -4.92 15.09 -1.80
CA VAL A 143 -5.11 14.92 -0.36
C VAL A 143 -6.33 14.04 -0.11
N TYR A 144 -6.15 13.02 0.73
CA TYR A 144 -7.19 12.08 1.13
C TYR A 144 -7.37 12.12 2.64
N GLU A 145 -8.60 11.95 3.10
CA GLU A 145 -8.92 11.81 4.52
C GLU A 145 -8.48 10.44 5.02
N VAL A 146 -7.68 10.42 6.07
CA VAL A 146 -7.38 9.19 6.82
C VAL A 146 -8.42 9.09 7.93
N PRO A 147 -9.21 8.01 8.00
CA PRO A 147 -10.17 7.85 9.08
C PRO A 147 -9.47 7.81 10.44
N PRO A 148 -10.07 8.36 11.50
CA PRO A 148 -9.44 8.46 12.81
C PRO A 148 -8.90 7.12 13.32
N GLY A 149 -7.65 7.13 13.80
CA GLY A 149 -6.99 5.96 14.37
C GLY A 149 -6.56 4.89 13.38
N HIS A 150 -6.82 5.06 12.07
CA HIS A 150 -6.34 4.11 11.08
C HIS A 150 -4.85 4.32 10.80
N VAL A 151 -4.13 3.22 10.74
CA VAL A 151 -2.72 3.16 10.31
C VAL A 151 -2.58 2.15 9.16
N ARG A 152 -1.51 2.24 8.41
CA ARG A 152 -1.24 1.28 7.34
C ARG A 152 -1.03 -0.13 7.88
N PHE A 153 -1.33 -1.13 7.06
CA PHE A 153 -1.30 -2.54 7.43
C PHE A 153 0.01 -2.96 8.10
N ASN A 154 1.16 -2.62 7.54
CA ASN A 154 2.46 -2.95 8.15
C ASN A 154 2.67 -2.28 9.51
N GLU A 155 2.29 -1.02 9.63
CA GLU A 155 2.36 -0.28 10.89
C GLU A 155 1.42 -0.89 11.92
N PHE A 156 0.21 -1.28 11.49
CA PHE A 156 -0.76 -1.96 12.33
C PHE A 156 -0.19 -3.27 12.88
N ILE A 157 0.37 -4.12 12.02
CA ILE A 157 0.99 -5.38 12.46
C ILE A 157 2.14 -5.10 13.44
N GLY A 158 2.99 -4.13 13.17
CA GLY A 158 4.11 -3.77 14.05
C GLY A 158 3.70 -3.25 15.42
N LYS A 159 2.66 -2.41 15.46
CA LYS A 159 2.20 -1.78 16.71
C LYS A 159 1.24 -2.63 17.52
N TYR A 160 0.32 -3.31 16.84
CA TYR A 160 -0.84 -3.94 17.48
C TYR A 160 -0.89 -5.46 17.29
N GLY A 161 -0.17 -6.01 16.31
CA GLY A 161 -0.29 -7.41 15.90
C GLY A 161 -0.07 -8.41 17.05
N LYS A 162 0.83 -8.11 17.99
CA LYS A 162 1.07 -8.97 19.18
C LYS A 162 -0.11 -9.03 20.15
N ASN A 163 -0.96 -8.01 20.17
CA ASN A 163 -2.09 -7.90 21.10
C ASN A 163 -3.41 -8.37 20.44
N PHE A 164 -3.36 -8.79 19.18
CA PHE A 164 -4.52 -9.27 18.46
C PHE A 164 -4.71 -10.76 18.71
N SER A 165 -5.87 -11.13 19.24
CA SER A 165 -6.27 -12.53 19.35
C SER A 165 -6.53 -13.13 17.95
N ASP A 166 -6.53 -14.44 17.85
CA ASP A 166 -6.85 -15.12 16.57
C ASP A 166 -8.27 -14.78 16.09
N MET A 167 -9.21 -14.59 17.03
CA MET A 167 -10.55 -14.12 16.69
C MET A 167 -10.53 -12.71 16.10
N ASP A 168 -9.69 -11.81 16.63
CA ASP A 168 -9.55 -10.46 16.08
C ASP A 168 -8.96 -10.48 14.67
N ARG A 169 -7.94 -11.31 14.46
CA ARG A 169 -7.34 -11.53 13.14
C ARG A 169 -8.35 -12.07 12.14
N LEU A 170 -9.12 -13.07 12.56
CA LEU A 170 -10.20 -13.64 11.74
C LEU A 170 -11.25 -12.60 11.37
N ASN A 171 -11.67 -11.76 12.33
CA ASN A 171 -12.64 -10.71 12.08
C ASN A 171 -12.12 -9.67 11.07
N VAL A 172 -10.85 -9.26 11.20
CA VAL A 172 -10.22 -8.34 10.22
C VAL A 172 -10.14 -8.99 8.84
N VAL A 173 -9.76 -10.27 8.75
CA VAL A 173 -9.73 -11.01 7.47
C VAL A 173 -11.12 -11.06 6.84
N LYS A 174 -12.15 -11.42 7.63
CA LYS A 174 -13.54 -11.45 7.13
C LYS A 174 -14.01 -10.09 6.64
N LEU A 175 -13.71 -9.02 7.38
CA LEU A 175 -14.05 -7.66 6.98
C LEU A 175 -13.35 -7.25 5.67
N LEU A 176 -12.06 -7.55 5.54
CA LEU A 176 -11.31 -7.30 4.30
C LEU A 176 -11.96 -8.00 3.11
N ILE A 177 -12.17 -9.32 3.23
CA ILE A 177 -12.76 -10.11 2.15
C ILE A 177 -14.18 -9.61 1.81
N ALA A 178 -14.98 -9.24 2.80
CA ALA A 178 -16.33 -8.69 2.58
C ALA A 178 -16.28 -7.38 1.77
N LYS A 179 -15.36 -6.44 2.11
CA LYS A 179 -15.20 -5.20 1.34
C LYS A 179 -14.79 -5.45 -0.12
N PHE A 180 -13.97 -6.47 -0.35
CA PHE A 180 -13.62 -6.88 -1.71
C PHE A 180 -14.75 -7.64 -2.42
N SER A 181 -15.59 -8.36 -1.68
CA SER A 181 -16.83 -8.93 -2.23
C SER A 181 -17.74 -7.83 -2.77
N ASP A 182 -17.97 -6.78 -1.96
CA ASP A 182 -18.74 -5.60 -2.38
C ASP A 182 -18.16 -4.93 -3.64
N LEU A 183 -16.82 -4.78 -3.71
CA LEU A 183 -16.15 -4.25 -4.92
C LEU A 183 -16.40 -5.15 -6.15
N HIS A 184 -16.23 -6.46 -5.99
CA HIS A 184 -16.40 -7.42 -7.09
C HIS A 184 -17.84 -7.48 -7.61
N GLU A 185 -18.83 -7.32 -6.73
CA GLU A 185 -20.25 -7.22 -7.13
C GLU A 185 -20.50 -5.99 -8.00
N MET A 186 -19.87 -4.85 -7.68
CA MET A 186 -19.90 -3.63 -8.50
C MET A 186 -19.02 -3.72 -9.76
N LYS A 187 -18.42 -4.89 -10.06
CA LYS A 187 -17.49 -5.08 -11.19
C LYS A 187 -16.24 -4.20 -11.09
N ILE A 188 -15.78 -3.96 -9.86
CA ILE A 188 -14.52 -3.29 -9.56
C ILE A 188 -13.55 -4.31 -9.01
N ALA A 189 -12.32 -4.38 -9.58
CA ALA A 189 -11.19 -5.07 -9.00
C ALA A 189 -10.11 -4.05 -8.65
N HIS A 190 -9.58 -4.13 -7.44
CA HIS A 190 -8.61 -3.17 -6.90
C HIS A 190 -7.25 -3.28 -7.59
N ARG A 191 -6.74 -4.49 -7.73
CA ARG A 191 -5.53 -4.88 -8.46
C ARG A 191 -4.20 -4.37 -7.91
N ASP A 192 -4.20 -3.76 -6.74
CA ASP A 192 -3.00 -3.30 -6.04
C ASP A 192 -3.14 -3.47 -4.53
N VAL A 193 -3.66 -4.64 -4.12
CA VAL A 193 -3.82 -4.99 -2.70
C VAL A 193 -2.45 -5.24 -2.09
N ALA A 194 -2.04 -4.37 -1.18
CA ALA A 194 -0.75 -4.46 -0.50
C ALA A 194 -0.75 -3.59 0.77
N ASP A 195 0.35 -3.63 1.48
CA ASP A 195 0.54 -2.89 2.74
C ASP A 195 0.22 -1.38 2.65
N HIS A 196 0.43 -0.79 1.47
CA HIS A 196 0.22 0.65 1.24
C HIS A 196 -1.23 1.01 0.90
N SER A 197 -2.07 0.02 0.57
CA SER A 197 -3.46 0.24 0.17
C SER A 197 -4.48 -0.15 1.25
N LEU A 198 -4.03 -0.80 2.33
CA LEU A 198 -4.86 -1.27 3.42
C LEU A 198 -4.60 -0.47 4.69
N TRP A 199 -5.66 -0.01 5.34
CA TRP A 199 -5.64 0.76 6.58
C TRP A 199 -6.49 0.07 7.63
N ILE A 200 -5.97 -0.10 8.83
CA ILE A 200 -6.65 -0.81 9.91
C ILE A 200 -6.55 0.02 11.18
N SER A 201 -7.65 0.10 11.92
CA SER A 201 -7.69 0.76 13.24
C SER A 201 -7.53 -0.26 14.38
N PRO A 202 -7.13 0.18 15.58
CA PRO A 202 -7.16 -0.67 16.78
C PRO A 202 -8.57 -1.20 17.12
N SER A 203 -9.64 -0.52 16.66
CA SER A 203 -11.03 -0.99 16.74
C SER A 203 -11.38 -2.05 15.69
N LYS A 204 -10.40 -2.48 14.87
CA LYS A 204 -10.53 -3.54 13.84
C LYS A 204 -11.33 -3.09 12.61
N GLU A 205 -11.56 -1.80 12.45
CA GLU A 205 -12.14 -1.26 11.22
C GLU A 205 -11.10 -1.25 10.10
N VAL A 206 -11.58 -1.43 8.89
CA VAL A 206 -10.75 -1.52 7.68
C VAL A 206 -11.13 -0.42 6.72
N ALA A 207 -10.15 0.26 6.16
CA ALA A 207 -10.33 1.19 5.05
C ALA A 207 -9.37 0.88 3.89
N LEU A 208 -9.81 1.21 2.68
CA LEU A 208 -9.12 0.93 1.43
C LEU A 208 -8.66 2.24 0.77
N SER A 209 -7.51 2.19 0.11
CA SER A 209 -6.98 3.31 -0.68
C SER A 209 -6.22 2.80 -1.90
N ASN A 210 -5.73 3.72 -2.72
CA ASN A 210 -4.86 3.42 -3.85
C ASN A 210 -5.55 2.67 -5.00
N PHE A 211 -6.74 3.14 -5.38
CA PHE A 211 -7.50 2.60 -6.53
C PHE A 211 -6.96 3.02 -7.90
N ILE A 212 -5.73 3.52 -7.98
CA ILE A 212 -5.09 3.99 -9.21
C ILE A 212 -5.06 2.89 -10.29
N SER A 213 -4.76 1.65 -9.87
CA SER A 213 -4.67 0.49 -10.75
C SER A 213 -5.98 -0.26 -10.95
N ALA A 214 -7.06 0.21 -10.31
CA ALA A 214 -8.33 -0.49 -10.31
C ALA A 214 -8.88 -0.70 -11.73
N TYR A 215 -9.49 -1.86 -11.93
CA TYR A 215 -10.32 -2.17 -13.07
C TYR A 215 -11.78 -1.97 -12.69
N HIS A 216 -12.56 -1.30 -13.51
CA HIS A 216 -14.01 -1.26 -13.36
C HIS A 216 -14.70 -1.23 -14.73
N GLN A 217 -15.83 -1.90 -14.87
CA GLN A 217 -16.63 -1.85 -16.07
C GLN A 217 -17.58 -0.63 -16.05
N PRO A 218 -17.81 0.04 -17.20
CA PRO A 218 -17.23 -0.25 -18.54
C PRO A 218 -15.88 0.46 -18.79
N ALA A 219 -15.40 1.31 -17.92
CA ALA A 219 -14.27 2.21 -18.19
C ALA A 219 -12.89 1.50 -18.24
N GLY A 220 -12.82 0.21 -17.84
CA GLY A 220 -11.56 -0.54 -17.88
C GLY A 220 -10.55 -0.10 -16.81
N THR A 221 -9.28 0.00 -17.16
CA THR A 221 -8.16 0.38 -16.27
C THR A 221 -7.38 1.55 -16.89
N VAL A 222 -6.35 2.03 -16.19
CA VAL A 222 -5.39 3.04 -16.72
C VAL A 222 -4.58 2.56 -17.93
N GLY A 223 -4.90 1.39 -18.49
CA GLY A 223 -4.25 0.84 -19.67
C GLY A 223 -2.80 0.44 -19.37
N ASP A 224 -1.88 0.81 -20.27
CA ASP A 224 -0.45 0.44 -20.19
C ASP A 224 0.26 0.95 -18.95
N TYR A 225 -0.26 2.01 -18.33
CA TYR A 225 0.31 2.57 -17.08
C TYR A 225 0.12 1.66 -15.87
N ARG A 226 -0.80 0.71 -15.90
CA ARG A 226 -1.04 -0.20 -14.78
C ARG A 226 0.22 -0.90 -14.29
N LYS A 227 1.01 -1.47 -15.20
CA LYS A 227 2.27 -2.16 -14.84
C LYS A 227 3.28 -1.22 -14.18
N LEU A 228 3.21 0.06 -14.48
CA LEU A 228 4.06 1.09 -13.87
C LEU A 228 3.56 1.49 -12.48
N LEU A 229 2.26 1.64 -12.32
CA LEU A 229 1.62 2.24 -11.14
C LEU A 229 1.29 1.21 -10.04
N SER A 230 1.09 -0.07 -10.37
CA SER A 230 0.86 -1.12 -9.38
C SER A 230 2.13 -1.49 -8.63
N VAL A 231 2.01 -1.61 -7.32
CA VAL A 231 3.07 -2.06 -6.40
C VAL A 231 2.85 -3.52 -5.99
N GLY A 232 1.62 -3.88 -5.65
CA GLY A 232 1.25 -5.22 -5.15
C GLY A 232 1.26 -6.32 -6.20
N ALA A 233 1.20 -5.97 -7.48
CA ALA A 233 1.12 -6.94 -8.60
C ALA A 233 2.42 -7.72 -8.89
N VAL A 234 3.48 -7.50 -8.13
CA VAL A 234 4.80 -8.11 -8.40
C VAL A 234 4.76 -9.64 -8.34
N HIS A 235 3.90 -10.21 -7.50
CA HIS A 235 3.75 -11.67 -7.34
C HIS A 235 2.88 -12.33 -8.40
N VAL A 236 1.96 -11.56 -8.94
CA VAL A 236 0.97 -12.00 -9.93
C VAL A 236 1.49 -11.81 -11.34
N LYS A 237 2.64 -11.13 -11.48
CA LYS A 237 3.17 -10.73 -12.78
C LYS A 237 3.34 -11.90 -13.76
N ASP A 238 3.93 -13.01 -13.30
CA ASP A 238 4.19 -14.15 -14.18
C ASP A 238 2.89 -14.86 -14.58
N MET A 239 1.89 -14.87 -13.71
CA MET A 239 0.56 -15.42 -14.00
C MET A 239 -0.25 -14.47 -14.90
N LEU A 240 -0.11 -13.16 -14.71
CA LEU A 240 -0.77 -12.13 -15.51
C LEU A 240 -0.20 -12.03 -16.93
N ASP A 241 1.11 -12.15 -17.06
CA ASP A 241 1.77 -12.06 -18.36
C ASP A 241 1.39 -13.27 -19.25
N LYS A 242 0.93 -14.35 -18.65
CA LYS A 242 0.35 -15.52 -19.36
C LYS A 242 -1.14 -15.37 -19.68
N GLY A 243 -1.80 -14.30 -19.20
CA GLY A 243 -3.22 -14.06 -19.43
C GLY A 243 -4.16 -15.02 -18.68
N GLU A 244 -3.65 -15.69 -17.65
CA GLU A 244 -4.35 -16.77 -16.94
C GLU A 244 -5.31 -16.30 -15.85
N LEU A 245 -5.14 -15.06 -15.33
CA LEU A 245 -5.97 -14.55 -14.23
C LEU A 245 -6.83 -13.36 -14.62
N THR A 246 -8.09 -13.40 -14.20
CA THR A 246 -8.97 -12.23 -14.27
C THR A 246 -8.53 -11.16 -13.26
N PRO A 247 -8.95 -9.90 -13.43
CA PRO A 247 -8.70 -8.84 -12.45
C PRO A 247 -9.17 -9.21 -11.04
N PHE A 248 -10.29 -9.92 -10.92
CA PHE A 248 -10.87 -10.35 -9.65
C PHE A 248 -10.06 -11.45 -8.97
N GLN A 249 -9.58 -12.42 -9.75
CA GLN A 249 -8.70 -13.47 -9.24
C GLN A 249 -7.35 -12.92 -8.74
N GLN A 250 -6.89 -11.80 -9.30
CA GLN A 250 -5.69 -11.11 -8.78
C GLN A 250 -5.91 -10.58 -7.37
N ASP A 251 -7.07 -9.97 -7.12
CA ASP A 251 -7.43 -9.50 -5.79
C ASP A 251 -7.55 -10.68 -4.81
N VAL A 252 -8.20 -11.78 -5.22
CA VAL A 252 -8.33 -12.99 -4.39
C VAL A 252 -6.97 -13.54 -4.00
N HIS A 253 -6.05 -13.68 -4.97
CA HIS A 253 -4.68 -14.13 -4.72
C HIS A 253 -4.00 -13.27 -3.64
N THR A 254 -4.03 -11.95 -3.81
CA THR A 254 -3.35 -11.04 -2.87
C THR A 254 -4.06 -10.96 -1.53
N LEU A 255 -5.38 -11.06 -1.47
CA LEU A 255 -6.13 -11.18 -0.22
C LEU A 255 -5.77 -12.46 0.55
N GLY A 256 -5.58 -13.58 -0.14
CA GLY A 256 -5.10 -14.83 0.47
C GLY A 256 -3.74 -14.64 1.14
N LEU A 257 -2.83 -13.92 0.49
CA LEU A 257 -1.52 -13.58 1.06
C LEU A 257 -1.63 -12.63 2.27
N VAL A 258 -2.48 -11.60 2.19
CA VAL A 258 -2.72 -10.68 3.31
C VAL A 258 -3.34 -11.42 4.51
N ALA A 259 -4.30 -12.29 4.27
CA ALA A 259 -4.91 -13.11 5.31
C ALA A 259 -3.88 -14.01 5.98
N TRP A 260 -3.03 -14.67 5.20
CA TRP A 260 -1.94 -15.49 5.75
C TRP A 260 -0.98 -14.64 6.61
N HIS A 261 -0.62 -13.45 6.16
CA HIS A 261 0.23 -12.55 6.94
C HIS A 261 -0.42 -12.17 8.29
N LEU A 262 -1.72 -11.87 8.29
CA LEU A 262 -2.47 -11.58 9.52
C LEU A 262 -2.47 -12.76 10.49
N PHE A 263 -2.65 -13.99 10.00
CA PHE A 263 -2.70 -15.18 10.84
C PHE A 263 -1.32 -15.62 11.31
N SER A 264 -0.32 -15.64 10.43
CA SER A 264 1.01 -16.22 10.73
C SER A 264 2.00 -15.20 11.28
N GLY A 265 1.72 -13.89 11.20
CA GLY A 265 2.70 -12.83 11.48
C GLY A 265 3.85 -12.77 10.46
N MET A 266 3.91 -13.67 9.48
CA MET A 266 4.97 -13.72 8.47
C MET A 266 4.77 -12.68 7.39
N ARG A 267 5.71 -11.74 7.28
CA ARG A 267 5.68 -10.72 6.23
C ARG A 267 5.83 -11.35 4.85
N MET A 268 4.93 -10.99 3.96
CA MET A 268 4.99 -11.43 2.57
C MET A 268 6.05 -10.68 1.78
N SER A 269 6.81 -11.44 1.00
CA SER A 269 7.71 -10.90 -0.01
C SER A 269 7.71 -11.85 -1.23
N PRO A 270 8.09 -11.36 -2.43
CA PRO A 270 8.24 -12.23 -3.59
C PRO A 270 9.12 -13.45 -3.33
N LYS A 271 10.17 -13.24 -2.54
CA LYS A 271 11.15 -14.29 -2.19
C LYS A 271 10.61 -15.32 -1.18
N SER A 272 9.53 -14.99 -0.47
CA SER A 272 8.94 -15.88 0.53
C SER A 272 7.69 -16.60 0.05
N LEU A 273 7.24 -16.39 -1.20
CA LEU A 273 6.00 -16.99 -1.70
C LEU A 273 6.01 -18.51 -1.65
N GLU A 274 7.08 -19.15 -2.13
CA GLU A 274 7.24 -20.62 -2.05
C GLU A 274 7.21 -21.10 -0.60
N LYS A 275 7.95 -20.43 0.29
CA LYS A 275 7.94 -20.75 1.73
C LYS A 275 6.54 -20.57 2.35
N VAL A 276 5.80 -19.54 1.95
CA VAL A 276 4.42 -19.33 2.40
C VAL A 276 3.51 -20.45 1.91
N GLN A 277 3.62 -20.87 0.66
CA GLN A 277 2.86 -21.99 0.12
C GLN A 277 3.19 -23.30 0.81
N ASP A 278 4.47 -23.57 1.09
CA ASP A 278 4.90 -24.75 1.83
C ASP A 278 4.37 -24.75 3.26
N ASN A 279 4.41 -23.61 3.95
CA ASN A 279 3.85 -23.47 5.28
C ASN A 279 2.32 -23.69 5.28
N MET A 280 1.60 -23.16 4.27
CA MET A 280 0.17 -23.44 4.12
C MET A 280 -0.12 -24.92 3.90
N LEU A 281 0.71 -25.61 3.12
CA LEU A 281 0.56 -27.04 2.87
C LEU A 281 0.77 -27.89 4.14
N ASN A 282 1.72 -27.48 4.97
CA ASN A 282 2.08 -28.19 6.19
C ASN A 282 1.23 -27.79 7.40
N SER A 283 0.47 -26.71 7.31
CA SER A 283 -0.38 -26.21 8.39
C SER A 283 -1.66 -27.02 8.51
N GLN A 284 -2.02 -27.39 9.73
CA GLN A 284 -3.27 -28.12 10.06
C GLN A 284 -4.40 -27.17 10.50
N HIS A 285 -4.21 -25.86 10.40
CA HIS A 285 -5.26 -24.92 10.76
C HIS A 285 -6.45 -25.02 9.80
N TRP A 286 -7.65 -24.87 10.33
CA TRP A 286 -8.91 -25.01 9.58
C TRP A 286 -8.98 -24.10 8.33
N TYR A 287 -8.37 -22.92 8.38
CA TYR A 287 -8.35 -21.94 7.27
C TYR A 287 -7.26 -22.23 6.21
N SER A 288 -6.29 -23.06 6.49
CA SER A 288 -5.09 -23.22 5.63
C SER A 288 -5.42 -23.69 4.22
N SER A 289 -6.35 -24.64 4.07
CA SER A 289 -6.77 -25.11 2.74
C SER A 289 -7.46 -24.01 1.93
N VAL A 290 -8.30 -23.18 2.58
CA VAL A 290 -9.01 -22.09 1.94
C VAL A 290 -8.03 -20.98 1.52
N LEU A 291 -7.08 -20.61 2.41
CA LEU A 291 -6.08 -19.61 2.08
C LEU A 291 -5.15 -20.08 0.94
N ARG A 292 -4.75 -21.35 0.95
CA ARG A 292 -3.98 -21.94 -0.15
C ARG A 292 -4.72 -21.85 -1.48
N ASP A 293 -6.02 -22.16 -1.48
CA ASP A 293 -6.83 -22.11 -2.68
C ASP A 293 -7.04 -20.66 -3.15
N ALA A 294 -7.15 -19.69 -2.22
CA ALA A 294 -7.15 -18.26 -2.55
C ALA A 294 -5.82 -17.81 -3.18
N VAL A 295 -4.68 -18.18 -2.58
CA VAL A 295 -3.34 -17.87 -3.11
C VAL A 295 -3.10 -18.56 -4.47
N ALA A 296 -3.69 -19.73 -4.69
CA ALA A 296 -3.68 -20.39 -6.00
C ALA A 296 -4.69 -19.77 -7.00
N ALA A 297 -5.40 -18.71 -6.62
CA ALA A 297 -6.42 -18.02 -7.41
C ALA A 297 -7.54 -18.96 -7.94
N LYS A 298 -7.90 -19.98 -7.15
CA LYS A 298 -8.96 -20.92 -7.52
C LYS A 298 -10.37 -20.31 -7.43
N PHE A 299 -10.57 -19.34 -6.55
CA PHE A 299 -11.82 -18.60 -6.45
C PHE A 299 -11.86 -17.51 -7.52
N THR A 300 -13.00 -17.38 -8.17
CA THR A 300 -13.21 -16.40 -9.25
C THR A 300 -13.53 -15.01 -8.74
N SER A 301 -13.94 -14.90 -7.47
CA SER A 301 -14.31 -13.65 -6.80
C SER A 301 -14.00 -13.69 -5.31
N ALA A 302 -13.99 -12.52 -4.67
CA ALA A 302 -13.88 -12.41 -3.22
C ALA A 302 -15.11 -12.99 -2.51
N THR A 303 -16.29 -12.99 -3.15
CA THR A 303 -17.51 -13.62 -2.61
C THR A 303 -17.32 -15.13 -2.44
N GLU A 304 -16.82 -15.83 -3.47
CA GLU A 304 -16.52 -17.26 -3.38
C GLU A 304 -15.49 -17.57 -2.29
N PHE A 305 -14.45 -16.75 -2.19
CA PHE A 305 -13.44 -16.88 -1.13
C PHE A 305 -14.06 -16.70 0.27
N PHE A 306 -14.92 -15.68 0.44
CA PHE A 306 -15.60 -15.42 1.71
C PHE A 306 -16.52 -16.57 2.14
N ASP A 307 -17.28 -17.12 1.22
CA ASP A 307 -18.19 -18.23 1.48
C ASP A 307 -17.41 -19.51 1.82
N ALA A 308 -16.29 -19.78 1.13
CA ALA A 308 -15.43 -20.90 1.44
C ALA A 308 -14.81 -20.74 2.85
N LEU A 309 -14.39 -19.53 3.25
CA LEU A 309 -13.84 -19.29 4.58
C LEU A 309 -14.90 -19.51 5.66
N LYS A 310 -16.12 -19.03 5.46
CA LYS A 310 -17.25 -19.25 6.39
C LYS A 310 -17.60 -20.75 6.54
N GLN A 311 -17.59 -21.50 5.43
CA GLN A 311 -17.90 -22.92 5.43
C GLN A 311 -16.82 -23.76 6.14
N ALA A 312 -15.56 -23.34 6.06
CA ALA A 312 -14.46 -24.01 6.71
C ALA A 312 -14.38 -23.71 8.21
N GLU A 313 -14.99 -22.60 8.67
CA GLU A 313 -14.95 -22.19 10.07
C GLU A 313 -15.67 -23.22 10.95
N PRO A 314 -14.98 -23.75 11.97
CA PRO A 314 -15.58 -24.74 12.86
C PRO A 314 -16.77 -24.16 13.61
N ALA A 315 -17.85 -24.91 13.67
CA ALA A 315 -19.03 -24.57 14.45
C ALA A 315 -18.70 -24.71 15.95
N GLY A 316 -18.31 -23.60 16.61
CA GLY A 316 -18.08 -23.52 18.07
C GLY A 316 -16.62 -23.42 18.48
N LYS A 317 -16.40 -22.69 19.40
CA LYS A 317 -15.44 -22.18 20.41
C LYS A 317 -13.94 -22.51 20.35
N ASP A 318 -13.44 -23.48 19.65
CA ASP A 318 -12.01 -23.80 19.68
C ASP A 318 -11.33 -23.39 18.36
N ILE A 319 -11.00 -22.09 18.25
CA ILE A 319 -10.00 -21.66 17.29
C ILE A 319 -8.64 -22.03 17.91
N PRO A 320 -7.86 -22.93 17.28
CA PRO A 320 -6.53 -23.26 17.80
C PRO A 320 -5.71 -21.98 17.92
N THR A 321 -5.15 -21.74 19.11
CA THR A 321 -4.21 -20.65 19.31
C THR A 321 -2.95 -20.94 18.51
N PHE A 322 -2.41 -19.89 17.88
CA PHE A 322 -1.12 -19.94 17.22
C PHE A 322 -0.04 -20.19 18.29
N ASP A 323 0.69 -21.26 18.18
CA ASP A 323 1.86 -21.50 19.04
C ASP A 323 3.06 -20.77 18.42
N ASP A 324 3.46 -19.65 19.04
CA ASP A 324 4.59 -18.83 18.58
C ASP A 324 5.96 -19.58 18.67
N THR A 325 5.96 -20.82 19.17
CA THR A 325 7.20 -21.61 19.36
C THR A 325 7.70 -22.29 18.08
N GLU A 326 6.94 -22.32 16.98
CA GLU A 326 7.38 -22.90 15.71
C GLU A 326 8.13 -21.92 14.78
N LEU A 327 8.48 -20.72 15.26
CA LEU A 327 9.08 -19.65 14.45
C LEU A 327 10.58 -19.40 14.71
N ASP A 328 11.29 -20.31 15.40
CA ASP A 328 12.76 -20.23 15.54
C ASP A 328 13.54 -20.90 14.39
#